data_1ecd3ca45f51d7429801cbc5233783bc
#
_entry.id   1ecd3ca45f51d7429801cbc5233783bc
#
_cell.length_a   1.000
_cell.length_b   1.000
_cell.length_c   1.000
_cell.angle_alpha   90.00
_cell.angle_beta   90.00
_cell.angle_gamma   90.00
#
_symmetry.space_group_name_H-M   'P 1'
#
loop_
_entity.id
_entity.type
_entity.pdbx_description
1 polymer ?
#
loop_
_entity_poly.entity_id
_entity_poly.type
_entity_poly.pdbx_seq_one_letter_code
_entity_poly.pdbx_strand_id
1 'polypeptide(L)'
;MARPATPAPTARHHWIDLHPAAADLRQVVLEGMARSPRQLPAWLLYDADGSRLFEAITEQPEYTLTRTETTLLEQRAPELARALSAGLEAAPLLIEFGAGNLRKVGPLLDALRPAAYAALDISAD
;
A
#
# COMPACT_ATOMS: atom_id res chain seq x y z
N MET A 1 -32.75 -10.59 29.57
CA MET A 1 -31.31 -10.82 29.82
C MET A 1 -30.55 -10.53 28.53
N ALA A 2 -29.82 -9.41 28.48
CA ALA A 2 -29.01 -9.04 27.35
C ALA A 2 -27.73 -9.92 27.34
N ARG A 3 -27.41 -10.56 26.19
CA ARG A 3 -26.13 -11.27 25.98
C ARG A 3 -24.99 -10.28 26.09
N PRO A 4 -23.92 -10.58 26.85
CA PRO A 4 -22.75 -9.72 26.86
C PRO A 4 -22.18 -9.63 25.44
N ALA A 5 -21.89 -8.39 24.98
CA ALA A 5 -21.21 -8.16 23.71
C ALA A 5 -19.84 -8.85 23.76
N THR A 6 -19.58 -9.71 22.81
CA THR A 6 -18.24 -10.29 22.62
C THR A 6 -17.28 -9.14 22.30
N PRO A 7 -16.18 -8.97 23.05
CA PRO A 7 -15.22 -7.92 22.75
C PRO A 7 -14.69 -8.14 21.32
N ALA A 8 -14.62 -7.04 20.57
CA ALA A 8 -14.01 -7.07 19.23
C ALA A 8 -12.58 -7.63 19.34
N PRO A 9 -12.17 -8.52 18.42
CA PRO A 9 -10.81 -9.05 18.42
C PRO A 9 -9.83 -7.89 18.31
N THR A 10 -8.93 -7.77 19.29
CA THR A 10 -7.81 -6.82 19.22
C THR A 10 -6.99 -7.18 17.97
N ALA A 11 -6.93 -6.25 17.02
CA ALA A 11 -6.15 -6.43 15.81
C ALA A 11 -4.69 -6.74 16.20
N ARG A 12 -4.17 -7.87 15.75
CA ARG A 12 -2.77 -8.24 15.94
C ARG A 12 -2.00 -7.72 14.76
N HIS A 13 -1.03 -6.84 15.04
CA HIS A 13 -0.10 -6.35 14.02
C HIS A 13 1.16 -7.23 14.05
N HIS A 14 1.58 -7.68 12.88
CA HIS A 14 2.83 -8.39 12.67
C HIS A 14 3.65 -7.60 11.66
N TRP A 15 4.87 -7.27 12.03
CA TRP A 15 5.86 -6.71 11.15
C TRP A 15 6.84 -7.82 10.74
N ILE A 16 7.08 -7.96 9.44
CA ILE A 16 8.01 -8.93 8.89
C ILE A 16 8.96 -8.20 7.97
N ASP A 17 10.22 -8.08 8.37
CA ASP A 17 11.28 -7.62 7.50
C ASP A 17 11.87 -8.82 6.76
N LEU A 18 11.77 -8.80 5.44
CA LEU A 18 12.30 -9.87 4.58
C LEU A 18 13.80 -9.74 4.34
N HIS A 19 14.47 -8.69 4.87
CA HIS A 19 15.89 -8.44 4.75
C HIS A 19 16.42 -8.66 3.32
N PRO A 20 15.89 -7.97 2.30
CA PRO A 20 16.38 -8.14 0.94
C PRO A 20 17.85 -7.75 0.88
N ALA A 21 18.64 -8.48 0.08
CA ALA A 21 20.05 -8.18 -0.09
C ALA A 21 20.23 -6.75 -0.61
N ALA A 22 21.06 -5.95 0.09
CA ALA A 22 21.36 -4.60 -0.33
C ALA A 22 22.05 -4.60 -1.70
N ALA A 23 21.52 -3.82 -2.64
CA ALA A 23 22.14 -3.65 -3.94
C ALA A 23 23.39 -2.74 -3.82
N ASP A 24 24.43 -3.02 -4.59
CA ASP A 24 25.55 -2.08 -4.76
C ASP A 24 25.09 -0.89 -5.62
N LEU A 25 24.67 0.18 -4.95
CA LEU A 25 24.17 1.40 -5.61
C LEU A 25 25.18 1.99 -6.59
N ARG A 26 26.48 1.94 -6.25
CA ARG A 26 27.54 2.47 -7.12
C ARG A 26 27.60 1.69 -8.41
N GLN A 27 27.59 0.36 -8.34
CA GLN A 27 27.60 -0.50 -9.52
C GLN A 27 26.35 -0.28 -10.37
N VAL A 28 25.16 -0.26 -9.75
CA VAL A 28 23.89 -0.04 -10.45
C VAL A 28 23.87 1.28 -11.22
N VAL A 29 24.34 2.36 -10.60
CA VAL A 29 24.41 3.67 -11.25
C VAL A 29 25.42 3.68 -12.41
N LEU A 30 26.63 3.16 -12.19
CA LEU A 30 27.66 3.11 -13.25
C LEU A 30 27.20 2.30 -14.45
N GLU A 31 26.63 1.14 -14.23
CA GLU A 31 26.11 0.28 -15.30
C GLU A 31 24.94 0.95 -16.04
N GLY A 32 24.01 1.56 -15.30
CA GLY A 32 22.86 2.24 -15.89
C GLY A 32 23.26 3.45 -16.74
N MET A 33 24.25 4.22 -16.30
CA MET A 33 24.77 5.38 -17.02
C MET A 33 25.65 5.01 -18.22
N ALA A 34 26.21 3.79 -18.23
CA ALA A 34 26.98 3.26 -19.37
C ALA A 34 26.10 2.73 -20.51
N ARG A 35 24.79 2.54 -20.30
CA ARG A 35 23.84 2.05 -21.32
C ARG A 35 23.53 3.11 -22.37
N SER A 36 23.04 2.65 -23.50
CA SER A 36 22.48 3.51 -24.56
C SER A 36 21.08 2.99 -24.95
N PRO A 37 20.00 3.72 -24.63
CA PRO A 37 19.94 4.96 -23.84
C PRO A 37 20.32 4.73 -22.37
N ARG A 38 20.77 5.77 -21.69
CA ARG A 38 21.05 5.73 -20.25
C ARG A 38 19.77 5.43 -19.48
N GLN A 39 19.85 4.54 -18.51
CA GLN A 39 18.68 4.09 -17.76
C GLN A 39 19.07 3.75 -16.34
N LEU A 40 18.36 4.32 -15.37
CA LEU A 40 18.46 3.98 -13.96
C LEU A 40 17.20 3.26 -13.51
N PRO A 41 17.31 2.27 -12.59
CA PRO A 41 16.13 1.60 -12.04
C PRO A 41 15.25 2.56 -11.23
N ALA A 42 13.94 2.44 -11.37
CA ALA A 42 12.98 3.29 -10.67
C ALA A 42 13.03 3.12 -9.13
N TRP A 43 13.44 1.94 -8.64
CA TRP A 43 13.52 1.68 -7.20
C TRP A 43 14.54 2.57 -6.46
N LEU A 44 15.48 3.24 -7.18
CA LEU A 44 16.35 4.27 -6.61
C LEU A 44 15.59 5.48 -6.03
N LEU A 45 14.31 5.61 -6.35
CA LEU A 45 13.43 6.67 -5.83
C LEU A 45 12.62 6.24 -4.59
N TYR A 46 12.77 5.00 -4.13
CA TYR A 46 11.94 4.43 -3.05
C TYR A 46 12.70 4.32 -1.72
N ASP A 47 13.63 5.23 -1.47
CA ASP A 47 14.20 5.43 -0.15
C ASP A 47 13.36 6.41 0.69
N ALA A 48 13.71 6.61 1.95
CA ALA A 48 13.00 7.51 2.87
C ALA A 48 12.89 8.95 2.33
N ASP A 49 13.90 9.45 1.63
CA ASP A 49 13.89 10.78 1.03
C ASP A 49 12.94 10.83 -0.16
N GLY A 50 12.98 9.83 -1.02
CA GLY A 50 12.07 9.68 -2.14
C GLY A 50 10.61 9.54 -1.71
N SER A 51 10.33 8.79 -0.66
CA SER A 51 9.00 8.65 -0.07
C SER A 51 8.46 10.00 0.42
N ARG A 52 9.26 10.78 1.16
CA ARG A 52 8.89 12.13 1.61
C ARG A 52 8.64 13.11 0.45
N LEU A 53 9.50 13.06 -0.57
CA LEU A 53 9.34 13.89 -1.77
C LEU A 53 8.08 13.51 -2.54
N PHE A 54 7.77 12.23 -2.64
CA PHE A 54 6.54 11.76 -3.28
C PHE A 54 5.29 12.23 -2.51
N GLU A 55 5.28 12.13 -1.18
CA GLU A 55 4.18 12.69 -0.38
C GLU A 55 3.97 14.17 -0.65
N ALA A 56 5.06 14.97 -0.67
CA ALA A 56 4.97 16.39 -1.00
C ALA A 56 4.44 16.64 -2.44
N ILE A 57 4.76 15.76 -3.39
CA ILE A 57 4.20 15.81 -4.76
C ILE A 57 2.69 15.56 -4.73
N THR A 58 2.22 14.58 -3.95
CA THR A 58 0.79 14.24 -3.89
C THR A 58 -0.08 15.37 -3.34
N GLU A 59 0.51 16.32 -2.59
CA GLU A 59 -0.17 17.49 -2.05
C GLU A 59 -0.24 18.66 -3.03
N GLN A 60 0.51 18.63 -4.15
CA GLN A 60 0.49 19.70 -5.13
C GLN A 60 -0.87 19.79 -5.84
N PRO A 61 -1.37 21.02 -6.14
CA PRO A 61 -2.64 21.21 -6.82
C PRO A 61 -2.72 20.50 -8.17
N GLU A 62 -1.61 20.44 -8.90
CA GLU A 62 -1.50 19.83 -10.22
C GLU A 62 -1.52 18.29 -10.17
N TYR A 63 -1.11 17.68 -9.05
CA TYR A 63 -1.08 16.22 -8.89
C TYR A 63 -2.44 15.71 -8.41
N THR A 64 -3.32 15.46 -9.36
CA THR A 64 -4.72 15.09 -9.06
C THR A 64 -4.92 13.60 -8.80
N LEU A 65 -3.97 12.73 -9.21
CA LEU A 65 -4.15 11.28 -9.24
C LEU A 65 -4.48 10.71 -7.85
N THR A 66 -3.66 11.00 -6.84
CA THR A 66 -3.86 10.49 -5.47
C THR A 66 -5.20 10.98 -4.88
N ARG A 67 -5.55 12.27 -5.07
CA ARG A 67 -6.83 12.81 -4.59
C ARG A 67 -8.02 12.16 -5.27
N THR A 68 -7.94 11.95 -6.58
CA THR A 68 -9.00 11.28 -7.35
C THR A 68 -9.18 9.84 -6.89
N GLU A 69 -8.08 9.10 -6.72
CA GLU A 69 -8.10 7.72 -6.24
C GLU A 69 -8.69 7.62 -4.83
N THR A 70 -8.23 8.47 -3.91
CA THR A 70 -8.74 8.51 -2.53
C THR A 70 -10.25 8.78 -2.52
N THR A 71 -10.70 9.81 -3.24
CA THR A 71 -12.13 10.15 -3.36
C THR A 71 -12.94 8.99 -3.94
N LEU A 72 -12.41 8.31 -4.96
CA LEU A 72 -13.06 7.17 -5.58
C LEU A 72 -13.21 6.01 -4.59
N LEU A 73 -12.15 5.69 -3.85
CA LEU A 73 -12.18 4.64 -2.83
C LEU A 73 -13.16 4.97 -1.72
N GLU A 74 -13.16 6.21 -1.20
CA GLU A 74 -14.13 6.66 -0.20
C GLU A 74 -15.58 6.51 -0.66
N GLN A 75 -15.88 6.91 -1.90
CA GLN A 75 -17.22 6.86 -2.45
C GLN A 75 -17.69 5.46 -2.84
N ARG A 76 -16.76 4.60 -3.28
CA ARG A 76 -17.07 3.30 -3.89
C ARG A 76 -16.68 2.10 -3.02
N ALA A 77 -16.09 2.31 -1.85
CA ALA A 77 -15.66 1.20 -0.99
C ALA A 77 -16.77 0.16 -0.72
N PRO A 78 -18.04 0.54 -0.44
CA PRO A 78 -19.09 -0.46 -0.23
C PRO A 78 -19.45 -1.26 -1.49
N GLU A 79 -19.35 -0.64 -2.67
CA GLU A 79 -19.61 -1.31 -3.96
C GLU A 79 -18.46 -2.28 -4.28
N LEU A 80 -17.22 -1.83 -4.12
CA LEU A 80 -16.02 -2.64 -4.30
C LEU A 80 -16.00 -3.84 -3.33
N ALA A 81 -16.30 -3.60 -2.06
CA ALA A 81 -16.35 -4.65 -1.06
C ALA A 81 -17.38 -5.74 -1.42
N ARG A 82 -18.57 -5.35 -1.89
CA ARG A 82 -19.58 -6.30 -2.36
C ARG A 82 -19.10 -7.10 -3.57
N ALA A 83 -18.46 -6.43 -4.53
CA ALA A 83 -17.94 -7.10 -5.72
C ALA A 83 -16.82 -8.09 -5.39
N LEU A 84 -15.89 -7.69 -4.51
CA LEU A 84 -14.76 -8.53 -4.07
C LEU A 84 -15.20 -9.70 -3.20
N SER A 85 -16.32 -9.57 -2.48
CA SER A 85 -16.86 -10.66 -1.63
C SER A 85 -17.82 -11.58 -2.40
N ALA A 86 -18.19 -11.24 -3.62
CA ALA A 86 -19.16 -12.02 -4.38
C ALA A 86 -18.64 -13.45 -4.64
N GLY A 87 -19.42 -14.44 -4.19
CA GLY A 87 -19.08 -15.85 -4.33
C GLY A 87 -18.07 -16.40 -3.32
N LEU A 88 -17.64 -15.59 -2.35
CA LEU A 88 -16.81 -16.07 -1.24
C LEU A 88 -17.70 -16.58 -0.09
N GLU A 89 -17.35 -17.76 0.45
CA GLU A 89 -18.04 -18.35 1.62
C GLU A 89 -17.53 -17.79 2.96
N ALA A 90 -16.35 -17.16 2.95
CA ALA A 90 -15.69 -16.61 4.13
C ALA A 90 -15.10 -15.22 3.85
N ALA A 91 -14.77 -14.48 4.91
CA ALA A 91 -14.10 -13.21 4.80
C ALA A 91 -12.73 -13.37 4.10
N PRO A 92 -12.42 -12.55 3.07
CA PRO A 92 -11.21 -12.69 2.28
C PRO A 92 -9.94 -12.31 3.04
N LEU A 93 -8.78 -12.76 2.54
CA LEU A 93 -7.48 -12.14 2.79
C LEU A 93 -7.30 -11.02 1.74
N LEU A 94 -7.02 -9.80 2.19
CA LEU A 94 -6.65 -8.70 1.31
C LEU A 94 -5.13 -8.52 1.32
N ILE A 95 -4.53 -8.49 0.14
CA ILE A 95 -3.09 -8.27 -0.05
C ILE A 95 -2.90 -7.03 -0.91
N GLU A 96 -2.11 -6.08 -0.44
CA GLU A 96 -1.76 -4.86 -1.17
C GLU A 96 -0.27 -4.80 -1.44
N PHE A 97 0.10 -4.60 -2.69
CA PHE A 97 1.48 -4.39 -3.12
C PHE A 97 1.74 -2.90 -3.33
N GLY A 98 2.82 -2.38 -2.73
CA GLY A 98 3.10 -0.95 -2.73
C GLY A 98 2.12 -0.17 -1.85
N ALA A 99 1.93 -0.65 -0.63
CA ALA A 99 0.90 -0.14 0.28
C ALA A 99 1.17 1.32 0.76
N GLY A 100 2.42 1.76 0.74
CA GLY A 100 2.81 3.09 1.18
C GLY A 100 2.32 3.40 2.59
N ASN A 101 1.71 4.58 2.76
CA ASN A 101 1.26 5.05 4.06
C ASN A 101 -0.11 4.49 4.53
N LEU A 102 -0.68 3.53 3.87
CA LEU A 102 -1.94 2.82 4.18
C LEU A 102 -3.21 3.71 4.21
N ARG A 103 -3.12 5.01 3.94
CA ARG A 103 -4.26 5.94 4.05
C ARG A 103 -5.37 5.63 3.05
N LYS A 104 -5.01 5.20 1.85
CA LYS A 104 -5.97 4.99 0.76
C LYS A 104 -6.83 3.74 0.96
N VAL A 105 -6.28 2.70 1.55
CA VAL A 105 -6.98 1.41 1.70
C VAL A 105 -8.01 1.42 2.84
N GLY A 106 -7.91 2.34 3.79
CA GLY A 106 -8.77 2.41 4.97
C GLY A 106 -10.27 2.25 4.68
N PRO A 107 -10.88 3.07 3.81
CA PRO A 107 -12.30 2.92 3.47
C PRO A 107 -12.68 1.55 2.93
N LEU A 108 -11.80 0.91 2.16
CA LEU A 108 -12.04 -0.44 1.65
C LEU A 108 -11.93 -1.49 2.75
N LEU A 109 -10.98 -1.37 3.67
CA LEU A 109 -10.86 -2.27 4.83
C LEU A 109 -12.11 -2.20 5.71
N ASP A 110 -12.61 -1.00 5.98
CA ASP A 110 -13.82 -0.79 6.78
C ASP A 110 -15.07 -1.40 6.12
N ALA A 111 -15.17 -1.32 4.81
CA ALA A 111 -16.30 -1.85 4.06
C ALA A 111 -16.20 -3.37 3.85
N LEU A 112 -15.01 -3.88 3.52
CA LEU A 112 -14.76 -5.29 3.18
C LEU A 112 -14.66 -6.18 4.43
N ARG A 113 -14.09 -5.65 5.52
CA ARG A 113 -13.81 -6.40 6.77
C ARG A 113 -13.12 -7.73 6.50
N PRO A 114 -11.95 -7.72 5.87
CA PRO A 114 -11.24 -8.95 5.53
C PRO A 114 -10.84 -9.72 6.79
N ALA A 115 -10.66 -11.04 6.66
CA ALA A 115 -10.16 -11.88 7.75
C ALA A 115 -8.73 -11.51 8.15
N ALA A 116 -7.93 -11.05 7.19
CA ALA A 116 -6.61 -10.48 7.39
C ALA A 116 -6.28 -9.50 6.27
N TYR A 117 -5.38 -8.57 6.55
CA TYR A 117 -4.81 -7.65 5.58
C TYR A 117 -3.29 -7.75 5.63
N ALA A 118 -2.67 -7.90 4.48
CA ALA A 118 -1.22 -7.93 4.32
C ALA A 118 -0.78 -6.80 3.40
N ALA A 119 -0.07 -5.84 3.97
CA ALA A 119 0.58 -4.76 3.23
C ALA A 119 2.02 -5.17 2.90
N LEU A 120 2.40 -5.09 1.64
CA LEU A 120 3.76 -5.31 1.18
C LEU A 120 4.29 -4.02 0.57
N ASP A 121 5.42 -3.57 1.07
CA ASP A 121 6.11 -2.40 0.52
C ASP A 121 7.61 -2.65 0.48
N ILE A 122 8.30 -1.93 -0.40
CA ILE A 122 9.76 -1.93 -0.50
C ILE A 122 10.37 -0.92 0.49
N SER A 123 9.61 0.12 0.85
CA SER A 123 9.95 1.08 1.88
C SER A 123 9.61 0.53 3.26
N ALA A 124 10.50 0.79 4.23
CA ALA A 124 10.31 0.37 5.62
C ALA A 124 9.67 1.48 6.49
N ASP A 125 9.37 2.65 5.90
CA ASP A 125 8.87 3.86 6.58
C ASP A 125 7.35 3.92 6.65
#